data_ae42e7f8f3d03e34d0a47bcdeba1d098
#
_entry.id   ae42e7f8f3d03e34d0a47bcdeba1d098
#
_cell.length_a   1.000
_cell.length_b   1.000
_cell.length_c   1.000
_cell.angle_alpha   90.00
_cell.angle_beta   90.00
_cell.angle_gamma   90.00
#
_symmetry.space_group_name_H-M   'P 1'
#
loop_
_entity.id
_entity.type
_entity.pdbx_description
1 polymer ?
#
loop_
_entity_poly.entity_id
_entity_poly.type
_entity_poly.pdbx_seq_one_letter_code
_entity_poly.pdbx_strand_id
1 'polypeptide(L)' 'LGCLTDREREICALIAARLTNREIGQKLYLSEGSVKQYSNQIYSKLHIEGDTRTKRKRLIDLLESDNF' A
#
# COMPACT_ATOMS: atom_id res chain seq x y z
N LEU A 1 -0.75 -13.38 3.13
CA LEU A 1 -0.42 -12.06 3.64
C LEU A 1 -1.11 -11.77 4.95
N GLY A 2 -1.14 -12.76 5.83
CA GLY A 2 -1.77 -12.65 7.14
C GLY A 2 -1.11 -11.68 8.10
N CYS A 3 0.06 -11.14 7.75
CA CYS A 3 0.77 -10.18 8.59
C CYS A 3 0.25 -8.75 8.45
N LEU A 4 -0.64 -8.48 7.50
CA LEU A 4 -1.19 -7.15 7.31
C LEU A 4 -2.40 -6.92 8.21
N THR A 5 -2.49 -5.73 8.79
CA THR A 5 -3.67 -5.32 9.55
C THR A 5 -4.82 -4.99 8.59
N ASP A 6 -6.03 -4.85 9.13
CA ASP A 6 -7.20 -4.48 8.32
C ASP A 6 -6.98 -3.14 7.63
N ARG A 7 -6.40 -2.17 8.33
CA ARG A 7 -6.12 -0.85 7.74
C ARG A 7 -5.10 -0.97 6.62
N GLU A 8 -4.08 -1.78 6.81
CA GLU A 8 -3.07 -2.00 5.77
C GLU A 8 -3.68 -2.65 4.53
N ARG A 9 -4.59 -3.59 4.72
CA ARG A 9 -5.32 -4.22 3.60
C ARG A 9 -6.17 -3.23 2.85
N GLU A 10 -6.86 -2.33 3.57
CA GLU A 10 -7.63 -1.26 2.94
C GLU A 10 -6.74 -0.39 2.06
N ILE A 11 -5.58 -0.01 2.58
CA ILE A 11 -4.62 0.81 1.84
C ILE A 11 -4.10 0.05 0.62
N CYS A 12 -3.79 -1.23 0.76
CA CYS A 12 -3.38 -2.06 -0.37
C CYS A 12 -4.42 -2.07 -1.47
N ALA A 13 -5.70 -2.24 -1.11
CA ALA A 13 -6.78 -2.26 -2.10
C ALA A 13 -6.85 -0.93 -2.86
N LEU A 14 -6.67 0.19 -2.17
CA LEU A 14 -6.69 1.51 -2.80
C LEU A 14 -5.44 1.74 -3.66
N ILE A 15 -4.30 1.22 -3.27
CA ILE A 15 -3.09 1.25 -4.09
C ILE A 15 -3.30 0.44 -5.37
N ALA A 16 -3.91 -0.73 -5.25
CA ALA A 16 -4.22 -1.57 -6.41
C ALA A 16 -5.21 -0.90 -7.35
N ALA A 17 -6.10 -0.07 -6.81
CA ALA A 17 -7.01 0.76 -7.60
C ALA A 17 -6.32 1.99 -8.19
N ARG A 18 -5.03 2.13 -7.96
CA ARG A 18 -4.15 3.18 -8.53
C ARG A 18 -4.44 4.59 -8.01
N LEU A 19 -4.95 4.68 -6.78
CA LEU A 19 -5.12 5.97 -6.12
C LEU A 19 -3.77 6.51 -5.66
N THR A 20 -3.64 7.83 -5.66
CA THR A 20 -2.47 8.48 -5.08
C THR A 20 -2.57 8.46 -3.55
N ASN A 21 -1.46 8.74 -2.87
CA ASN A 21 -1.46 8.84 -1.42
C ASN A 21 -2.46 9.89 -0.92
N ARG A 22 -2.57 10.99 -1.65
CA ARG A 22 -3.53 12.05 -1.32
C ARG A 22 -4.97 11.53 -1.42
N GLU A 23 -5.29 10.82 -2.50
CA GLU A 23 -6.62 10.26 -2.69
C GLU A 23 -6.95 9.21 -1.63
N ILE A 24 -5.98 8.37 -1.30
CA ILE A 24 -6.15 7.38 -0.24
C ILE A 24 -6.43 8.07 1.10
N GLY A 25 -5.66 9.10 1.40
CA GLY A 25 -5.87 9.88 2.62
C GLY A 25 -7.25 10.50 2.68
N GLN A 26 -7.73 11.02 1.57
CA GLN A 26 -9.08 11.60 1.51
C GLN A 26 -10.15 10.55 1.77
N LYS A 27 -10.00 9.35 1.23
CA LYS A 27 -10.97 8.27 1.43
C LYS A 27 -10.97 7.75 2.87
N LEU A 28 -9.83 7.69 3.50
CA LEU A 28 -9.67 7.09 4.83
C LEU A 28 -9.58 8.12 5.94
N TYR A 29 -9.72 9.40 5.59
CA TYR A 29 -9.60 10.51 6.53
C TYR A 29 -8.22 10.54 7.21
N LEU A 30 -7.18 10.28 6.41
CA LEU A 30 -5.79 10.30 6.85
C LEU A 30 -5.02 11.39 6.11
N SER A 31 -3.93 11.87 6.72
CA SER A 31 -3.00 12.76 6.03
C SER A 31 -2.15 11.96 5.04
N GLU A 32 -1.56 12.64 4.06
CA GLU A 32 -0.63 11.98 3.13
C GLU A 32 0.55 11.34 3.87
N GLY A 33 1.03 12.00 4.92
CA GLY A 33 2.11 11.47 5.75
C GLY A 33 1.75 10.17 6.41
N SER A 34 0.51 10.07 6.93
CA SER A 34 0.02 8.83 7.52
C SER A 34 -0.08 7.71 6.49
N VAL A 35 -0.61 8.02 5.31
CA VAL A 35 -0.70 7.04 4.22
C VAL A 35 0.69 6.55 3.83
N LYS A 36 1.65 7.46 3.71
CA LYS A 36 3.03 7.11 3.38
C LYS A 36 3.63 6.19 4.45
N GLN A 37 3.36 6.46 5.71
CA GLN A 37 3.82 5.63 6.81
C GLN A 37 3.25 4.21 6.73
N TYR A 38 1.94 4.09 6.49
CA TYR A 38 1.30 2.79 6.30
C TYR A 38 1.89 2.06 5.11
N SER A 39 2.11 2.75 4.01
CA SER A 39 2.70 2.15 2.82
C SER A 39 4.10 1.60 3.11
N ASN A 40 4.91 2.36 3.84
CA ASN A 40 6.27 1.92 4.21
C ASN A 40 6.22 0.67 5.09
N GLN A 41 5.26 0.59 6.01
CA GLN A 41 5.07 -0.59 6.84
C GLN A 41 4.70 -1.81 5.99
N ILE A 42 3.80 -1.61 5.03
CA ILE A 42 3.38 -2.67 4.11
C ILE A 42 4.59 -3.17 3.31
N TYR A 43 5.36 -2.26 2.73
CA TYR A 43 6.55 -2.63 1.97
C TYR A 43 7.53 -3.43 2.81
N SER A 44 7.74 -3.01 4.05
CA SER A 44 8.64 -3.70 4.97
C SER A 44 8.14 -5.12 5.29
N LYS A 45 6.85 -5.26 5.57
CA LYS A 45 6.26 -6.55 5.90
C LYS A 45 6.31 -7.53 4.73
N LEU A 46 6.20 -7.03 3.52
CA LEU A 46 6.21 -7.85 2.31
C LEU A 46 7.60 -7.96 1.67
N HIS A 47 8.62 -7.41 2.33
CA HIS A 47 10.00 -7.42 1.83
C HIS A 47 10.13 -6.79 0.44
N ILE A 48 9.37 -5.73 0.19
CA ILE A 48 9.43 -5.00 -1.08
C ILE A 48 10.47 -3.90 -0.95
N GLU A 49 11.46 -3.89 -1.83
CA GLU A 49 12.56 -2.95 -1.80
C GLU A 49 12.63 -2.13 -3.09
N GLY A 50 13.33 -1.00 -3.02
CA GLY A 50 13.51 -0.09 -4.14
C GLY A 50 13.10 1.33 -3.77
N ASP A 51 12.99 2.21 -4.78
CA ASP A 51 12.46 3.55 -4.54
C ASP A 51 10.93 3.49 -4.45
N THR A 52 10.31 4.61 -4.10
CA THR A 52 8.87 4.67 -3.88
C THR A 52 8.08 4.20 -5.10
N ARG A 53 8.51 4.61 -6.28
CA ARG A 53 7.83 4.24 -7.53
C ARG A 53 7.93 2.74 -7.80
N THR A 54 9.11 2.19 -7.64
CA THR A 54 9.37 0.77 -7.84
C THR A 54 8.62 -0.07 -6.81
N LYS A 55 8.64 0.35 -5.55
CA LYS A 55 7.93 -0.35 -4.48
C LYS A 55 6.43 -0.42 -4.77
N ARG A 56 5.86 0.70 -5.18
CA ARG A 56 4.43 0.76 -5.48
C ARG A 56 4.06 -0.17 -6.62
N LYS A 57 4.86 -0.18 -7.68
CA LYS A 57 4.64 -1.07 -8.81
C LYS A 57 4.74 -2.53 -8.39
N ARG A 58 5.75 -2.88 -7.60
CA ARG A 58 5.92 -4.24 -7.11
C ARG A 58 4.76 -4.68 -6.24
N LEU A 59 4.25 -3.79 -5.40
CA LEU A 59 3.09 -4.08 -4.58
C LEU A 59 1.86 -4.35 -5.44
N ILE A 60 1.61 -3.52 -6.44
CA ILE A 60 0.47 -3.70 -7.34
C ILE A 60 0.59 -5.04 -8.08
N ASP A 61 1.76 -5.36 -8.58
CA ASP A 61 2.01 -6.65 -9.26
C ASP A 61 1.71 -7.82 -8.32
N LEU A 62 2.14 -7.72 -7.07
CA LEU A 62 1.89 -8.75 -6.08
C LEU A 62 0.39 -8.92 -5.80
N LEU A 63 -0.33 -7.81 -5.69
CA LEU A 63 -1.77 -7.84 -5.43
C LEU A 63 -2.54 -8.42 -6.61
N GLU A 64 -2.07 -8.20 -7.82
CA GLU A 64 -2.73 -8.70 -9.03
C GLU A 64 -2.38 -10.15 -9.34
N SER A 65 -1.43 -10.73 -8.64
CA SER A 65 -0.95 -12.10 -8.92
C SER A 65 -1.71 -13.20 -8.19
N ASP A 66 -2.79 -12.87 -7.54
CA ASP A 66 -3.63 -13.83 -6.76
C ASP A 66 -2.90 -14.50 -5.59
N ASN A 67 -1.83 -13.90 -5.10
CA ASN A 67 -1.12 -14.43 -3.93
C ASN A 67 -1.62 -13.82 -2.62
N PHE A 68 -2.75 -13.17 -2.67
CA PHE A 68 -3.37 -12.53 -1.51
C PHE A 68 -4.41 -13.41 -0.87
#